data_0ed541be09217a82db98c01396c92dc2
#
_entry.id   0ed541be09217a82db98c01396c92dc2
#
_cell.length_a   1.000
_cell.length_b   1.000
_cell.length_c   1.000
_cell.angle_alpha   90.00
_cell.angle_beta   90.00
_cell.angle_gamma   90.00
#
_symmetry.space_group_name_H-M   'P 1'
#
loop_
_entity.id
_entity.type
_entity.pdbx_description
1 polymer ?
#
loop_
_entity_poly.entity_id
_entity_poly.type
_entity_poly.pdbx_seq_one_letter_code
_entity_poly.pdbx_strand_id
1 'polypeptide(L)'
;MLASGDVTDVGPSWDGRGLPPAAVARLARAKDSGVRTSLLAVDSQAGLDTAGFAPVGEVMGSTVLHLGWQGYAGCGWYGGGMGGFSMPFQVSTQVAAPGSGLAFAPYLDTLDAGWKTAIGRMLAEARALGADGIVGVRLSEDRFEQGNREFLALGTAVRSLGQVHTNRPFATTLGGSDLAKLLRAGWVPAAVMVCLSLGIRHDDFRTRQSTFWSAGNIEVPGYTDLVTTVREANRRQISLRCAELGADGAVLTSPMRIQIEELEVGEGHTDHAAIASCIATALATFGDKSASSRSLVVLPLNGKGPR
;
A
#
# COMPACT_ATOMS: atom_id res chain seq x y z
N MET A 1 19.40 -22.69 -35.20
CA MET A 1 20.54 -22.89 -34.30
C MET A 1 20.63 -21.63 -33.42
N LEU A 2 19.96 -21.62 -32.27
CA LEU A 2 20.04 -20.54 -31.33
C LEU A 2 21.22 -20.85 -30.42
N ALA A 3 22.17 -19.93 -30.33
CA ALA A 3 23.36 -20.08 -29.52
C ALA A 3 22.94 -20.16 -28.03
N SER A 4 23.34 -21.28 -27.40
CA SER A 4 23.25 -21.48 -25.95
C SER A 4 24.21 -20.49 -25.29
N GLY A 5 23.71 -19.36 -24.85
CA GLY A 5 24.47 -18.40 -24.05
C GLY A 5 24.73 -19.00 -22.67
N ASP A 6 25.98 -19.08 -22.32
CA ASP A 6 26.53 -19.54 -21.03
C ASP A 6 25.98 -18.67 -19.88
N VAL A 7 25.16 -19.26 -19.01
CA VAL A 7 24.49 -18.58 -17.89
C VAL A 7 25.35 -18.73 -16.60
N THR A 8 26.64 -18.53 -16.69
CA THR A 8 27.54 -18.68 -15.52
C THR A 8 28.37 -17.45 -15.16
N ASP A 9 27.84 -16.24 -15.42
CA ASP A 9 28.38 -15.05 -14.75
C ASP A 9 27.51 -14.72 -13.53
N VAL A 10 27.74 -15.42 -12.42
CA VAL A 10 27.25 -15.03 -11.11
C VAL A 10 28.05 -13.81 -10.70
N GLY A 11 27.59 -12.63 -11.11
CA GLY A 11 28.14 -11.35 -10.66
C GLY A 11 28.24 -11.29 -9.13
N PRO A 12 28.99 -10.32 -8.57
CA PRO A 12 29.21 -10.23 -7.14
C PRO A 12 27.88 -10.26 -6.38
N SER A 13 27.83 -11.06 -5.30
CA SER A 13 26.63 -11.20 -4.48
C SER A 13 26.18 -9.83 -3.97
N TRP A 14 24.94 -9.44 -4.31
CA TRP A 14 24.36 -8.18 -3.89
C TRP A 14 24.00 -8.24 -2.38
N ASP A 15 24.38 -7.21 -1.63
CA ASP A 15 24.18 -7.12 -0.17
C ASP A 15 22.78 -6.69 0.26
N GLY A 16 21.84 -6.54 -0.67
CA GLY A 16 20.47 -6.09 -0.41
C GLY A 16 20.30 -4.57 -0.34
N ARG A 17 21.38 -3.78 -0.41
CA ARG A 17 21.34 -2.33 -0.32
C ARG A 17 21.26 -1.66 -1.68
N GLY A 18 20.51 -0.54 -1.74
CA GLY A 18 20.34 0.21 -2.99
C GLY A 18 19.57 -0.56 -4.08
N LEU A 19 19.89 -0.25 -5.33
CA LEU A 19 19.30 -0.93 -6.48
C LEU A 19 19.99 -2.26 -6.76
N PRO A 20 19.26 -3.35 -7.06
CA PRO A 20 19.84 -4.59 -7.53
C PRO A 20 20.69 -4.38 -8.80
N PRO A 21 21.77 -5.14 -9.00
CA PRO A 21 22.61 -5.02 -10.21
C PRO A 21 21.83 -5.15 -11.52
N ALA A 22 20.85 -6.04 -11.58
CA ALA A 22 19.96 -6.18 -12.74
C ALA A 22 19.13 -4.90 -13.05
N ALA A 23 18.70 -4.17 -12.01
CA ALA A 23 18.00 -2.90 -12.17
C ALA A 23 18.93 -1.82 -12.71
N VAL A 24 20.17 -1.73 -12.21
CA VAL A 24 21.20 -0.81 -12.71
C VAL A 24 21.49 -1.09 -14.18
N ALA A 25 21.70 -2.36 -14.55
CA ALA A 25 21.96 -2.77 -15.92
C ALA A 25 20.76 -2.46 -16.86
N ARG A 26 19.52 -2.64 -16.38
CA ARG A 26 18.31 -2.28 -17.13
C ARG A 26 18.23 -0.78 -17.40
N LEU A 27 18.49 0.04 -16.38
CA LEU A 27 18.51 1.51 -16.53
C LEU A 27 19.59 1.99 -17.51
N ALA A 28 20.78 1.38 -17.49
CA ALA A 28 21.85 1.68 -18.44
C ALA A 28 21.39 1.38 -19.86
N ARG A 29 20.87 0.17 -20.11
CA ARG A 29 20.34 -0.21 -21.44
C ARG A 29 19.20 0.71 -21.92
N ALA A 30 18.31 1.12 -21.03
CA ALA A 30 17.22 2.03 -21.37
C ALA A 30 17.74 3.41 -21.81
N LYS A 31 18.79 3.91 -21.15
CA LYS A 31 19.47 5.17 -21.55
C LYS A 31 20.16 5.03 -22.91
N ASP A 32 20.88 3.93 -23.12
CA ASP A 32 21.67 3.71 -24.35
C ASP A 32 20.78 3.48 -25.57
N SER A 33 19.66 2.78 -25.40
CA SER A 33 18.72 2.47 -26.49
C SER A 33 17.93 3.68 -26.98
N GLY A 34 17.78 4.71 -26.16
CA GLY A 34 16.89 5.86 -26.41
C GLY A 34 15.40 5.51 -26.48
N VAL A 35 15.04 4.22 -26.28
CA VAL A 35 13.66 3.77 -26.28
C VAL A 35 13.03 4.07 -24.92
N ARG A 36 11.95 4.84 -24.94
CA ARG A 36 11.16 5.15 -23.74
C ARG A 36 9.98 4.18 -23.64
N THR A 37 9.90 3.46 -22.53
CA THR A 37 8.76 2.61 -22.20
C THR A 37 7.81 3.36 -21.25
N SER A 38 6.51 3.11 -21.37
CA SER A 38 5.48 3.69 -20.52
C SER A 38 4.42 2.63 -20.22
N LEU A 39 3.95 2.60 -19.00
CA LEU A 39 2.83 1.74 -18.56
C LEU A 39 1.47 2.46 -18.68
N LEU A 40 1.46 3.65 -19.28
CA LEU A 40 0.27 4.49 -19.37
C LEU A 40 -0.57 4.12 -20.60
N ALA A 41 -1.87 4.12 -20.42
CA ALA A 41 -2.82 4.09 -21.51
C ALA A 41 -2.80 5.42 -22.30
N VAL A 42 -3.31 5.42 -23.52
CA VAL A 42 -3.27 6.56 -24.44
C VAL A 42 -3.94 7.82 -23.85
N ASP A 43 -5.06 7.66 -23.20
CA ASP A 43 -5.78 8.75 -22.52
C ASP A 43 -4.97 9.36 -21.37
N SER A 44 -4.26 8.51 -20.64
CA SER A 44 -3.35 8.91 -19.56
C SER A 44 -2.14 9.68 -20.10
N GLN A 45 -1.61 9.26 -21.27
CA GLN A 45 -0.54 9.98 -21.94
C GLN A 45 -1.00 11.40 -22.37
N ALA A 46 -2.16 11.51 -23.01
CA ALA A 46 -2.73 12.81 -23.40
C ALA A 46 -2.98 13.73 -22.18
N GLY A 47 -3.37 13.14 -21.05
CA GLY A 47 -3.51 13.85 -19.78
C GLY A 47 -2.18 14.41 -19.27
N LEU A 48 -1.09 13.64 -19.36
CA LEU A 48 0.26 14.10 -19.00
C LEU A 48 0.70 15.30 -19.82
N ASP A 49 0.53 15.23 -21.15
CA ASP A 49 0.88 16.33 -22.05
C ASP A 49 0.12 17.60 -21.66
N THR A 50 -1.17 17.48 -21.32
CA THR A 50 -2.00 18.59 -20.83
C THR A 50 -1.51 19.14 -19.46
N ALA A 51 -0.97 18.27 -18.62
CA ALA A 51 -0.41 18.63 -17.32
C ALA A 51 1.02 19.21 -17.39
N GLY A 52 1.62 19.25 -18.59
CA GLY A 52 2.99 19.75 -18.79
C GLY A 52 4.08 18.78 -18.36
N PHE A 53 3.82 17.47 -18.45
CA PHE A 53 4.79 16.42 -18.17
C PHE A 53 5.02 15.52 -19.39
N ALA A 54 6.25 15.02 -19.52
CA ALA A 54 6.60 14.00 -20.51
C ALA A 54 7.09 12.72 -19.81
N PRO A 55 6.74 11.52 -20.31
CA PRO A 55 7.27 10.26 -19.78
C PRO A 55 8.75 10.13 -20.12
N VAL A 56 9.54 9.66 -19.16
CA VAL A 56 10.97 9.40 -19.33
C VAL A 56 11.33 7.93 -19.30
N GLY A 57 10.46 7.09 -18.76
CA GLY A 57 10.63 5.65 -18.76
C GLY A 57 9.79 4.93 -17.71
N GLU A 58 9.72 3.63 -17.82
CA GLU A 58 9.18 2.73 -16.80
C GLU A 58 10.16 2.62 -15.65
N VAL A 59 9.66 2.63 -14.41
CA VAL A 59 10.44 2.43 -13.18
C VAL A 59 9.81 1.37 -12.30
N MET A 60 10.68 0.62 -11.65
CA MET A 60 10.30 -0.53 -10.84
C MET A 60 11.12 -0.60 -9.56
N GLY A 61 10.51 -1.09 -8.50
CA GLY A 61 11.22 -1.52 -7.30
C GLY A 61 10.58 -2.78 -6.75
N SER A 62 11.37 -3.78 -6.44
CA SER A 62 10.88 -5.00 -5.81
C SER A 62 11.75 -5.41 -4.63
N THR A 63 11.18 -6.17 -3.72
CA THR A 63 11.89 -6.84 -2.63
C THR A 63 11.15 -8.10 -2.23
N VAL A 64 11.90 -9.12 -1.87
CA VAL A 64 11.35 -10.36 -1.31
C VAL A 64 11.74 -10.43 0.16
N LEU A 65 10.76 -10.63 1.02
CA LEU A 65 10.95 -10.79 2.46
C LEU A 65 10.33 -12.11 2.92
N HIS A 66 10.96 -12.71 3.92
CA HIS A 66 10.38 -13.82 4.66
C HIS A 66 9.48 -13.27 5.77
N LEU A 67 8.22 -13.67 5.80
CA LEU A 67 7.24 -13.30 6.82
C LEU A 67 6.84 -14.51 7.64
N GLY A 68 6.98 -14.41 8.94
CA GLY A 68 6.52 -15.40 9.90
C GLY A 68 5.81 -14.71 11.07
N TRP A 69 4.92 -15.42 11.73
CA TRP A 69 4.21 -14.95 12.93
C TRP A 69 5.11 -14.97 14.16
N GLN A 70 6.28 -14.33 14.09
CA GLN A 70 7.23 -14.29 15.20
C GLN A 70 6.69 -13.45 16.36
N GLY A 71 6.79 -13.99 17.56
CA GLY A 71 6.37 -13.30 18.78
C GLY A 71 4.89 -13.43 19.11
N TYR A 72 4.07 -14.05 18.26
CA TYR A 72 2.70 -14.38 18.60
C TYR A 72 2.64 -15.75 19.27
N ALA A 73 2.33 -15.78 20.57
CA ALA A 73 2.25 -17.00 21.38
C ALA A 73 0.80 -17.44 21.61
N GLY A 74 -0.18 -16.84 20.91
CA GLY A 74 -1.61 -17.12 21.06
C GLY A 74 -2.29 -16.38 22.20
N CYS A 75 -3.60 -16.57 22.31
CA CYS A 75 -4.46 -15.89 23.29
C CYS A 75 -4.09 -16.21 24.76
N GLY A 76 -3.44 -17.35 25.03
CA GLY A 76 -3.07 -17.79 26.39
C GLY A 76 -1.98 -16.97 27.06
N TRP A 77 -1.14 -16.28 26.28
CA TRP A 77 -0.02 -15.48 26.82
C TRP A 77 -0.46 -14.16 27.50
N TYR A 78 -1.60 -13.61 27.12
CA TYR A 78 -2.07 -12.34 27.65
C TYR A 78 -2.86 -12.45 28.97
N GLY A 79 -3.13 -13.67 29.45
CA GLY A 79 -3.80 -13.95 30.75
C GLY A 79 -2.89 -14.45 31.88
N GLY A 80 -1.60 -14.67 31.62
CA GLY A 80 -0.65 -15.33 32.53
C GLY A 80 0.16 -14.38 33.43
N GLY A 81 -0.47 -13.40 34.09
CA GLY A 81 0.08 -12.82 35.30
C GLY A 81 -0.15 -13.80 36.46
N MET A 82 0.93 -14.24 37.14
CA MET A 82 0.90 -15.06 38.34
C MET A 82 -0.10 -14.50 39.38
N GLY A 83 -1.28 -15.07 39.46
CA GLY A 83 -2.28 -14.71 40.46
C GLY A 83 -3.65 -15.23 40.10
N GLY A 84 -4.03 -16.40 40.62
CA GLY A 84 -5.23 -17.15 40.34
C GLY A 84 -6.56 -16.45 40.64
N PHE A 85 -6.93 -15.50 39.82
CA PHE A 85 -8.30 -15.00 39.69
C PHE A 85 -8.69 -15.12 38.24
N SER A 86 -9.64 -16.04 37.98
CA SER A 86 -10.32 -16.13 36.69
C SER A 86 -11.10 -14.84 36.42
N MET A 87 -10.46 -13.84 35.83
CA MET A 87 -11.22 -12.74 35.25
C MET A 87 -12.01 -13.33 34.06
N PRO A 88 -13.29 -13.00 33.89
CA PRO A 88 -14.04 -13.36 32.71
C PRO A 88 -13.27 -12.80 31.50
N PHE A 89 -12.77 -13.70 30.63
CA PHE A 89 -12.08 -13.33 29.39
C PHE A 89 -12.99 -12.38 28.60
N GLN A 90 -12.70 -11.08 28.65
CA GLN A 90 -13.29 -10.17 27.68
C GLN A 90 -12.62 -10.49 26.33
N VAL A 91 -13.36 -11.16 25.49
CA VAL A 91 -12.98 -11.38 24.10
C VAL A 91 -12.97 -10.00 23.43
N SER A 92 -11.81 -9.38 23.39
CA SER A 92 -11.62 -8.09 22.74
C SER A 92 -10.77 -8.27 21.50
N THR A 93 -11.16 -7.61 20.43
CA THR A 93 -10.33 -7.48 19.25
C THR A 93 -9.14 -6.59 19.59
N GLN A 94 -7.93 -7.15 19.52
CA GLN A 94 -6.70 -6.37 19.68
C GLN A 94 -6.24 -5.89 18.31
N VAL A 95 -5.93 -4.61 18.16
CA VAL A 95 -5.52 -4.02 16.88
C VAL A 95 -4.18 -3.35 16.99
N ALA A 96 -3.30 -3.65 16.05
CA ALA A 96 -1.99 -3.04 15.88
C ALA A 96 -1.90 -2.25 14.58
N ALA A 97 -1.00 -1.29 14.60
CA ALA A 97 -0.45 -0.62 13.42
C ALA A 97 1.07 -0.81 13.43
N PRO A 98 1.77 -0.58 12.32
CA PRO A 98 3.23 -0.61 12.30
C PRO A 98 3.82 0.29 13.41
N GLY A 99 4.78 -0.24 14.16
CA GLY A 99 5.43 0.46 15.28
C GLY A 99 4.64 0.49 16.58
N SER A 100 3.52 -0.24 16.72
CA SER A 100 2.65 -0.18 17.91
C SER A 100 3.22 -0.87 19.16
N GLY A 101 4.29 -1.65 19.04
CA GLY A 101 4.90 -2.40 20.14
C GLY A 101 4.11 -3.60 20.66
N LEU A 102 2.99 -3.97 20.04
CA LEU A 102 2.25 -5.19 20.36
C LEU A 102 3.00 -6.43 19.87
N ALA A 103 2.76 -7.59 20.48
CA ALA A 103 3.49 -8.83 20.20
C ALA A 103 3.42 -9.29 18.73
N PHE A 104 2.36 -8.92 18.01
CA PHE A 104 2.18 -9.22 16.59
C PHE A 104 2.55 -8.04 15.66
N ALA A 105 3.00 -6.90 16.21
CA ALA A 105 3.47 -5.77 15.42
C ALA A 105 4.68 -6.10 14.53
N PRO A 106 5.65 -6.98 14.91
CA PRO A 106 6.78 -7.33 14.04
C PRO A 106 6.35 -7.86 12.67
N TYR A 107 5.23 -8.55 12.58
CA TYR A 107 4.68 -9.00 11.31
C TYR A 107 4.27 -7.81 10.42
N LEU A 108 3.53 -6.84 10.99
CA LEU A 108 3.17 -5.60 10.28
C LEU A 108 4.38 -4.74 9.93
N ASP A 109 5.35 -4.66 10.81
CA ASP A 109 6.58 -3.89 10.59
C ASP A 109 7.36 -4.46 9.40
N THR A 110 7.38 -5.79 9.26
CA THR A 110 7.99 -6.46 8.11
C THR A 110 7.23 -6.17 6.81
N LEU A 111 5.89 -6.20 6.82
CA LEU A 111 5.07 -5.82 5.67
C LEU A 111 5.30 -4.36 5.27
N ASP A 112 5.30 -3.44 6.24
CA ASP A 112 5.55 -2.00 6.01
C ASP A 112 6.95 -1.76 5.45
N ALA A 113 7.97 -2.46 5.96
CA ALA A 113 9.34 -2.41 5.47
C ALA A 113 9.45 -2.93 4.02
N GLY A 114 8.72 -3.99 3.67
CA GLY A 114 8.63 -4.50 2.30
C GLY A 114 8.13 -3.45 1.32
N TRP A 115 7.01 -2.82 1.62
CA TRP A 115 6.45 -1.76 0.80
C TRP A 115 7.35 -0.53 0.73
N LYS A 116 7.92 -0.08 1.84
CA LYS A 116 8.86 1.05 1.87
C LYS A 116 10.09 0.77 1.01
N THR A 117 10.62 -0.45 1.05
CA THR A 117 11.78 -0.85 0.25
C THR A 117 11.45 -0.87 -1.24
N ALA A 118 10.34 -1.49 -1.64
CA ALA A 118 9.92 -1.54 -3.04
C ALA A 118 9.66 -0.14 -3.61
N ILE A 119 8.88 0.70 -2.91
CA ILE A 119 8.62 2.09 -3.32
C ILE A 119 9.93 2.90 -3.34
N GLY A 120 10.80 2.73 -2.36
CA GLY A 120 12.09 3.40 -2.29
C GLY A 120 13.01 3.09 -3.47
N ARG A 121 13.05 1.82 -3.93
CA ARG A 121 13.80 1.39 -5.13
C ARG A 121 13.20 1.98 -6.40
N MET A 122 11.89 1.97 -6.55
CA MET A 122 11.20 2.61 -7.68
C MET A 122 11.52 4.12 -7.74
N LEU A 123 11.50 4.82 -6.61
CA LEU A 123 11.88 6.23 -6.52
C LEU A 123 13.37 6.44 -6.84
N ALA A 124 14.26 5.52 -6.47
CA ALA A 124 15.68 5.59 -6.80
C ALA A 124 15.92 5.45 -8.30
N GLU A 125 15.19 4.58 -8.99
CA GLU A 125 15.22 4.48 -10.45
C GLU A 125 14.71 5.76 -11.13
N ALA A 126 13.63 6.35 -10.64
CA ALA A 126 13.09 7.61 -11.16
C ALA A 126 14.12 8.75 -11.05
N ARG A 127 14.81 8.85 -9.91
CA ARG A 127 15.91 9.81 -9.73
C ARG A 127 17.05 9.57 -10.72
N ALA A 128 17.43 8.32 -10.93
CA ALA A 128 18.48 7.95 -11.89
C ALA A 128 18.12 8.32 -13.33
N LEU A 129 16.82 8.36 -13.67
CA LEU A 129 16.30 8.84 -14.96
C LEU A 129 16.12 10.36 -15.01
N GLY A 130 16.35 11.10 -13.92
CA GLY A 130 16.13 12.53 -13.82
C GLY A 130 14.65 12.92 -13.88
N ALA A 131 13.77 12.09 -13.34
CA ALA A 131 12.33 12.33 -13.29
C ALA A 131 11.94 13.25 -12.14
N ASP A 132 10.89 14.03 -12.35
CA ASP A 132 10.27 14.88 -11.31
C ASP A 132 9.11 14.19 -10.60
N GLY A 133 8.58 13.10 -11.17
CA GLY A 133 7.50 12.33 -10.58
C GLY A 133 7.34 10.93 -11.18
N ILE A 134 6.47 10.15 -10.53
CA ILE A 134 6.04 8.83 -10.99
C ILE A 134 4.51 8.80 -10.97
N VAL A 135 3.91 8.44 -12.09
CA VAL A 135 2.45 8.35 -12.25
C VAL A 135 2.00 6.94 -12.55
N GLY A 136 0.73 6.65 -12.26
CA GLY A 136 0.15 5.34 -12.49
C GLY A 136 0.84 4.24 -11.67
N VAL A 137 1.27 4.55 -10.45
CA VAL A 137 1.93 3.58 -9.59
C VAL A 137 0.98 2.42 -9.28
N ARG A 138 1.47 1.22 -9.52
CA ARG A 138 0.80 -0.04 -9.20
C ARG A 138 1.64 -0.79 -8.19
N LEU A 139 0.99 -1.29 -7.16
CA LEU A 139 1.61 -2.07 -6.10
C LEU A 139 1.00 -3.46 -6.11
N SER A 140 1.83 -4.50 -6.15
CA SER A 140 1.41 -5.90 -6.02
C SER A 140 2.21 -6.62 -4.96
N GLU A 141 1.55 -7.56 -4.28
CA GLU A 141 2.12 -8.47 -3.32
C GLU A 141 1.85 -9.90 -3.80
N ASP A 142 2.92 -10.65 -4.05
CA ASP A 142 2.85 -12.03 -4.46
C ASP A 142 3.43 -12.92 -3.36
N ARG A 143 2.73 -14.03 -3.07
CA ARG A 143 3.12 -14.99 -2.05
C ARG A 143 3.83 -16.15 -2.70
N PHE A 144 5.04 -16.43 -2.24
CA PHE A 144 5.80 -17.62 -2.61
C PHE A 144 5.72 -18.68 -1.51
N GLU A 145 6.24 -19.84 -1.80
CA GLU A 145 6.34 -20.91 -0.83
C GLU A 145 7.16 -20.50 0.41
N GLN A 146 6.93 -21.18 1.53
CA GLN A 146 7.70 -21.03 2.78
C GLN A 146 7.60 -19.63 3.43
N GLY A 147 6.48 -18.93 3.26
CA GLY A 147 6.28 -17.62 3.90
C GLY A 147 7.02 -16.46 3.25
N ASN A 148 7.64 -16.66 2.09
CA ASN A 148 8.25 -15.59 1.33
C ASN A 148 7.20 -14.77 0.59
N ARG A 149 7.37 -13.44 0.57
CA ARG A 149 6.49 -12.51 -0.15
C ARG A 149 7.31 -11.52 -0.96
N GLU A 150 6.93 -11.35 -2.22
CA GLU A 150 7.42 -10.26 -3.05
C GLU A 150 6.54 -9.04 -2.88
N PHE A 151 7.16 -7.89 -2.76
CA PHE A 151 6.56 -6.56 -2.81
C PHE A 151 7.07 -5.88 -4.07
N LEU A 152 6.18 -5.53 -4.97
CA LEU A 152 6.50 -4.93 -6.26
C LEU A 152 5.82 -3.56 -6.37
N ALA A 153 6.59 -2.55 -6.76
CA ALA A 153 6.12 -1.22 -7.13
C ALA A 153 6.53 -0.91 -8.58
N LEU A 154 5.57 -0.58 -9.42
CA LEU A 154 5.75 -0.24 -10.83
C LEU A 154 5.12 1.11 -11.13
N GLY A 155 5.70 1.88 -12.05
CA GLY A 155 5.11 3.15 -12.48
C GLY A 155 5.81 3.74 -13.68
N THR A 156 5.29 4.84 -14.20
CA THR A 156 5.91 5.61 -15.27
C THR A 156 6.54 6.86 -14.69
N ALA A 157 7.84 6.97 -14.81
CA ALA A 157 8.61 8.17 -14.48
C ALA A 157 8.28 9.29 -15.46
N VAL A 158 8.04 10.49 -14.94
CA VAL A 158 7.67 11.68 -15.72
C VAL A 158 8.56 12.85 -15.37
N ARG A 159 8.83 13.68 -16.35
CA ARG A 159 9.60 14.92 -16.20
C ARG A 159 8.75 16.12 -16.58
N SER A 160 8.82 17.16 -15.79
CA SER A 160 8.19 18.44 -16.10
C SER A 160 8.79 19.05 -17.38
N LEU A 161 7.95 19.63 -18.22
CA LEU A 161 8.35 20.41 -19.39
C LEU A 161 8.75 21.85 -18.99
N GLY A 162 8.53 22.24 -17.73
CA GLY A 162 8.97 23.52 -17.18
C GLY A 162 10.47 23.55 -16.88
N GLN A 163 10.93 24.69 -16.34
CA GLN A 163 12.35 24.89 -16.02
C GLN A 163 12.74 24.40 -14.63
N VAL A 164 11.76 24.21 -13.73
CA VAL A 164 12.01 23.79 -12.35
C VAL A 164 11.90 22.28 -12.24
N HIS A 165 12.98 21.67 -11.78
CA HIS A 165 13.07 20.22 -11.54
C HIS A 165 13.35 19.92 -10.07
N THR A 166 12.94 18.75 -9.62
CA THR A 166 13.14 18.32 -8.24
C THR A 166 14.02 17.06 -8.16
N ASN A 167 14.82 16.95 -7.12
CA ASN A 167 15.53 15.72 -6.78
C ASN A 167 14.71 14.77 -5.88
N ARG A 168 13.48 15.18 -5.51
CA ARG A 168 12.52 14.40 -4.74
C ARG A 168 11.28 14.16 -5.58
N PRO A 169 11.30 13.16 -6.47
CA PRO A 169 10.15 12.87 -7.32
C PRO A 169 8.91 12.58 -6.49
N PHE A 170 7.77 13.19 -6.87
CA PHE A 170 6.48 12.77 -6.33
C PHE A 170 6.11 11.37 -6.84
N ALA A 171 5.21 10.69 -6.16
CA ALA A 171 4.65 9.43 -6.64
C ALA A 171 3.13 9.42 -6.45
N THR A 172 2.41 8.94 -7.45
CA THR A 172 0.95 8.86 -7.41
C THR A 172 0.43 7.61 -8.11
N THR A 173 -0.62 7.03 -7.54
CA THR A 173 -1.39 5.95 -8.16
C THR A 173 -2.28 6.44 -9.30
N LEU A 174 -2.49 7.76 -9.40
CA LEU A 174 -3.29 8.40 -10.43
C LEU A 174 -2.57 8.34 -11.77
N GLY A 175 -3.33 8.10 -12.85
CA GLY A 175 -2.84 8.25 -14.21
C GLY A 175 -2.73 9.71 -14.63
N GLY A 176 -2.19 9.97 -15.83
CA GLY A 176 -1.95 11.34 -16.31
C GLY A 176 -3.21 12.17 -16.45
N SER A 177 -4.33 11.60 -16.88
CA SER A 177 -5.61 12.28 -16.99
C SER A 177 -6.13 12.79 -15.66
N ASP A 178 -5.99 11.98 -14.60
CA ASP A 178 -6.43 12.35 -13.26
C ASP A 178 -5.44 13.31 -12.60
N LEU A 179 -4.14 13.16 -12.88
CA LEU A 179 -3.12 14.14 -12.49
C LEU A 179 -3.45 15.53 -13.06
N ALA A 180 -3.81 15.62 -14.35
CA ALA A 180 -4.18 16.90 -14.96
C ALA A 180 -5.40 17.55 -14.30
N LYS A 181 -6.42 16.76 -13.96
CA LYS A 181 -7.61 17.25 -13.22
C LYS A 181 -7.23 17.71 -11.82
N LEU A 182 -6.38 16.94 -11.12
CA LEU A 182 -5.90 17.24 -9.78
C LEU A 182 -5.17 18.59 -9.73
N LEU A 183 -4.21 18.80 -10.67
CA LEU A 183 -3.45 20.04 -10.76
C LEU A 183 -4.37 21.24 -11.06
N ARG A 184 -5.35 21.08 -11.96
CA ARG A 184 -6.36 22.13 -12.23
C ARG A 184 -7.23 22.46 -11.03
N ALA A 185 -7.44 21.52 -10.13
CA ALA A 185 -8.18 21.72 -8.88
C ALA A 185 -7.31 22.32 -7.75
N GLY A 186 -6.05 22.64 -8.02
CA GLY A 186 -5.15 23.24 -7.03
C GLY A 186 -4.50 22.23 -6.08
N TRP A 187 -4.43 20.96 -6.48
CA TRP A 187 -3.81 19.89 -5.69
C TRP A 187 -2.59 19.32 -6.40
N VAL A 188 -1.58 18.93 -5.62
CA VAL A 188 -0.41 18.20 -6.10
C VAL A 188 -0.28 16.88 -5.37
N PRO A 189 0.10 15.79 -6.05
CA PRO A 189 0.46 14.55 -5.37
C PRO A 189 1.81 14.72 -4.68
N ALA A 190 1.92 14.19 -3.46
CA ALA A 190 3.17 14.18 -2.70
C ALA A 190 3.83 12.80 -2.74
N ALA A 191 3.13 11.78 -2.27
CA ALA A 191 3.67 10.43 -2.16
C ALA A 191 2.59 9.36 -2.25
N VAL A 192 2.96 8.18 -2.75
CA VAL A 192 2.17 6.95 -2.54
C VAL A 192 2.47 6.42 -1.16
N MET A 193 1.43 6.06 -0.42
CA MET A 193 1.52 5.45 0.89
C MET A 193 0.70 4.17 0.96
N VAL A 194 1.22 3.19 1.68
CA VAL A 194 0.52 1.97 2.05
C VAL A 194 0.20 2.06 3.52
N CYS A 195 -1.07 1.92 3.87
CA CYS A 195 -1.53 1.91 5.25
C CYS A 195 -1.95 0.50 5.63
N LEU A 196 -1.43 0.02 6.74
CA LEU A 196 -1.61 -1.33 7.24
C LEU A 196 -2.17 -1.31 8.66
N SER A 197 -3.06 -2.24 8.96
CA SER A 197 -3.51 -2.53 10.33
C SER A 197 -3.81 -4.02 10.45
N LEU A 198 -3.58 -4.57 11.62
CA LEU A 198 -3.81 -5.97 11.94
C LEU A 198 -4.63 -6.05 13.21
N GLY A 199 -5.71 -6.80 13.17
CA GLY A 199 -6.49 -7.16 14.35
C GLY A 199 -6.44 -8.65 14.58
N ILE A 200 -6.36 -9.05 15.84
CA ILE A 200 -6.49 -10.44 16.26
C ILE A 200 -7.66 -10.57 17.21
N ARG A 201 -8.47 -11.59 17.00
CA ARG A 201 -9.60 -11.95 17.83
C ARG A 201 -9.58 -13.44 18.13
N HIS A 202 -9.76 -13.77 19.40
CA HIS A 202 -10.01 -15.15 19.83
C HIS A 202 -11.48 -15.52 19.57
N ASP A 203 -11.74 -16.71 19.04
CA ASP A 203 -13.09 -17.20 18.80
C ASP A 203 -13.79 -17.59 20.11
N ASP A 204 -14.77 -16.79 20.52
CA ASP A 204 -15.67 -17.13 21.62
C ASP A 204 -16.69 -18.19 21.20
N PHE A 205 -17.40 -18.73 22.18
CA PHE A 205 -18.42 -19.76 21.95
C PHE A 205 -19.49 -19.30 20.95
N ARG A 206 -19.89 -18.04 21.00
CA ARG A 206 -20.91 -17.45 20.11
C ARG A 206 -20.42 -17.39 18.66
N THR A 207 -19.19 -16.93 18.45
CA THR A 207 -18.56 -16.90 17.13
C THR A 207 -18.45 -18.30 16.55
N ARG A 208 -17.95 -19.27 17.32
CA ARG A 208 -17.87 -20.68 16.89
C ARG A 208 -19.25 -21.27 16.57
N GLN A 209 -20.27 -20.99 17.36
CA GLN A 209 -21.62 -21.46 17.09
C GLN A 209 -22.18 -20.87 15.79
N SER A 210 -21.87 -19.61 15.47
CA SER A 210 -22.30 -18.95 14.25
C SER A 210 -21.58 -19.46 13.00
N THR A 211 -20.43 -20.10 13.13
CA THR A 211 -19.65 -20.67 12.02
C THR A 211 -19.91 -22.17 11.81
N PHE A 212 -20.69 -22.81 12.69
CA PHE A 212 -21.05 -24.22 12.49
C PHE A 212 -21.87 -24.39 11.20
N TRP A 213 -21.59 -25.47 10.47
CA TRP A 213 -22.27 -25.82 9.20
C TRP A 213 -23.81 -25.88 9.33
N SER A 214 -24.33 -26.15 10.52
CA SER A 214 -25.78 -26.21 10.82
C SER A 214 -26.41 -24.85 11.13
N ALA A 215 -25.61 -23.79 11.27
CA ALA A 215 -26.12 -22.46 11.64
C ALA A 215 -26.86 -21.76 10.50
N GLY A 216 -26.70 -22.21 9.25
CA GLY A 216 -27.30 -21.59 8.06
C GLY A 216 -26.56 -20.31 7.61
N ASN A 217 -27.23 -19.51 6.80
CA ASN A 217 -26.67 -18.26 6.27
C ASN A 217 -26.97 -17.12 7.24
N ILE A 218 -26.11 -16.91 8.23
CA ILE A 218 -26.24 -15.88 9.26
C ILE A 218 -25.00 -15.01 9.33
N GLU A 219 -25.15 -13.81 9.86
CA GLU A 219 -24.00 -12.96 10.19
C GLU A 219 -23.17 -13.60 11.32
N VAL A 220 -21.85 -13.48 11.23
CA VAL A 220 -20.90 -13.84 12.30
C VAL A 220 -20.44 -12.58 13.01
N PRO A 221 -21.08 -12.18 14.13
CA PRO A 221 -20.83 -10.89 14.76
C PRO A 221 -19.37 -10.67 15.18
N GLY A 222 -18.70 -11.74 15.62
CA GLY A 222 -17.27 -11.68 15.98
C GLY A 222 -16.38 -11.27 14.82
N TYR A 223 -16.63 -11.77 13.62
CA TYR A 223 -15.85 -11.41 12.44
C TYR A 223 -16.23 -10.04 11.89
N THR A 224 -17.52 -9.67 11.98
CA THR A 224 -17.96 -8.30 11.65
C THR A 224 -17.25 -7.27 12.53
N ASP A 225 -17.18 -7.53 13.83
CA ASP A 225 -16.46 -6.67 14.80
C ASP A 225 -14.97 -6.57 14.47
N LEU A 226 -14.29 -7.70 14.25
CA LEU A 226 -12.88 -7.76 13.88
C LEU A 226 -12.60 -6.92 12.63
N VAL A 227 -13.34 -7.17 11.55
CA VAL A 227 -13.15 -6.49 10.26
C VAL A 227 -13.45 -4.98 10.37
N THR A 228 -14.49 -4.60 11.11
CA THR A 228 -14.86 -3.19 11.28
C THR A 228 -13.80 -2.44 12.09
N THR A 229 -13.31 -3.03 13.17
CA THR A 229 -12.28 -2.44 14.03
C THR A 229 -10.96 -2.26 13.28
N VAL A 230 -10.56 -3.26 12.48
CA VAL A 230 -9.33 -3.18 11.67
C VAL A 230 -9.46 -2.13 10.58
N ARG A 231 -10.61 -1.99 9.93
CA ARG A 231 -10.87 -0.92 8.94
C ARG A 231 -10.77 0.47 9.56
N GLU A 232 -11.31 0.63 10.76
CA GLU A 232 -11.24 1.91 11.48
C GLU A 232 -9.78 2.26 11.83
N ALA A 233 -9.01 1.31 12.33
CA ALA A 233 -7.59 1.50 12.61
C ALA A 233 -6.81 1.87 11.34
N ASN A 234 -7.14 1.25 10.20
CA ASN A 234 -6.49 1.57 8.92
C ASN A 234 -6.82 3.00 8.45
N ARG A 235 -8.05 3.47 8.62
CA ARG A 235 -8.43 4.88 8.35
C ARG A 235 -7.63 5.87 9.20
N ARG A 236 -7.42 5.56 10.47
CA ARG A 236 -6.55 6.38 11.34
C ARG A 236 -5.12 6.42 10.83
N GLN A 237 -4.59 5.30 10.32
CA GLN A 237 -3.26 5.26 9.71
C GLN A 237 -3.15 6.19 8.50
N ILE A 238 -4.18 6.28 7.65
CA ILE A 238 -4.20 7.23 6.53
C ILE A 238 -4.03 8.66 7.04
N SER A 239 -4.80 9.05 8.06
CA SER A 239 -4.72 10.40 8.64
C SER A 239 -3.35 10.69 9.26
N LEU A 240 -2.77 9.72 9.98
CA LEU A 240 -1.44 9.86 10.58
C LEU A 240 -0.36 10.00 9.50
N ARG A 241 -0.39 9.17 8.46
CA ARG A 241 0.57 9.25 7.35
C ARG A 241 0.44 10.55 6.56
N CYS A 242 -0.77 11.07 6.37
CA CYS A 242 -0.96 12.41 5.78
C CYS A 242 -0.30 13.49 6.64
N ALA A 243 -0.51 13.45 7.97
CA ALA A 243 0.10 14.41 8.88
C ALA A 243 1.65 14.33 8.87
N GLU A 244 2.22 13.12 8.88
CA GLU A 244 3.68 12.89 8.78
C GLU A 244 4.28 13.47 7.49
N LEU A 245 3.53 13.40 6.39
CA LEU A 245 3.95 13.93 5.09
C LEU A 245 3.66 15.43 4.90
N GLY A 246 2.99 16.06 5.86
CA GLY A 246 2.49 17.43 5.72
C GLY A 246 1.45 17.58 4.60
N ALA A 247 0.71 16.50 4.32
CA ALA A 247 -0.31 16.48 3.29
C ALA A 247 -1.66 16.94 3.83
N ASP A 248 -2.44 17.61 2.99
CA ASP A 248 -3.77 18.13 3.34
C ASP A 248 -4.89 17.09 3.13
N GLY A 249 -4.61 15.99 2.42
CA GLY A 249 -5.58 14.94 2.15
C GLY A 249 -4.98 13.71 1.46
N ALA A 250 -5.82 12.75 1.16
CA ALA A 250 -5.45 11.56 0.43
C ALA A 250 -6.53 11.11 -0.54
N VAL A 251 -6.12 10.54 -1.67
CA VAL A 251 -7.00 9.83 -2.62
C VAL A 251 -6.70 8.35 -2.58
N LEU A 252 -7.75 7.55 -2.40
CA LEU A 252 -7.71 6.10 -2.49
C LEU A 252 -8.18 5.69 -3.89
N THR A 253 -7.34 4.99 -4.64
CA THR A 253 -7.67 4.52 -6.00
C THR A 253 -8.26 3.12 -6.01
N SER A 254 -8.18 2.42 -4.88
CA SER A 254 -8.74 1.08 -4.70
C SER A 254 -9.42 0.96 -3.32
N PRO A 255 -10.43 0.09 -3.20
CA PRO A 255 -11.03 -0.18 -1.90
C PRO A 255 -9.99 -0.80 -0.95
N MET A 256 -10.22 -0.58 0.35
CA MET A 256 -9.42 -1.22 1.41
C MET A 256 -9.58 -2.75 1.32
N ARG A 257 -8.45 -3.44 1.17
CA ARG A 257 -8.40 -4.90 1.11
C ARG A 257 -8.35 -5.46 2.53
N ILE A 258 -9.14 -6.50 2.78
CA ILE A 258 -9.09 -7.28 4.03
C ILE A 258 -8.67 -8.69 3.68
N GLN A 259 -7.71 -9.21 4.44
CA GLN A 259 -7.32 -10.62 4.43
C GLN A 259 -7.54 -11.16 5.83
N ILE A 260 -8.17 -12.33 5.93
CA ILE A 260 -8.38 -13.02 7.21
C ILE A 260 -7.56 -14.30 7.15
N GLU A 261 -6.77 -14.53 8.18
CA GLU A 261 -5.95 -15.72 8.38
C GLU A 261 -6.36 -16.37 9.69
N GLU A 262 -6.51 -17.69 9.66
CA GLU A 262 -6.75 -18.51 10.84
C GLU A 262 -5.41 -18.85 11.48
N LEU A 263 -5.29 -18.62 12.78
CA LEU A 263 -4.10 -18.92 13.56
C LEU A 263 -4.42 -20.07 14.53
N GLU A 264 -3.82 -21.23 14.28
CA GLU A 264 -3.91 -22.36 15.21
C GLU A 264 -3.10 -22.02 16.48
N VAL A 265 -3.80 -21.89 17.58
CA VAL A 265 -3.23 -21.65 18.90
C VAL A 265 -3.51 -22.89 19.72
N GLY A 266 -2.50 -23.64 20.10
CA GLY A 266 -2.60 -24.97 20.73
C GLY A 266 -3.83 -25.21 21.62
N GLU A 267 -4.09 -26.47 22.00
CA GLU A 267 -5.24 -26.90 22.81
C GLU A 267 -6.64 -26.77 22.15
N GLY A 268 -6.70 -26.74 20.78
CA GLY A 268 -7.96 -26.68 20.05
C GLY A 268 -8.64 -25.31 20.07
N HIS A 269 -7.87 -24.26 20.39
CA HIS A 269 -8.28 -22.86 20.28
C HIS A 269 -7.84 -22.28 18.94
N THR A 270 -8.71 -21.47 18.35
CA THR A 270 -8.48 -20.78 17.09
C THR A 270 -8.57 -19.28 17.30
N ASP A 271 -7.57 -18.57 16.81
CA ASP A 271 -7.58 -17.12 16.72
C ASP A 271 -7.72 -16.72 15.24
N HIS A 272 -8.40 -15.62 14.98
CA HIS A 272 -8.49 -15.04 13.65
C HIS A 272 -7.75 -13.71 13.58
N ALA A 273 -6.85 -13.61 12.61
CA ALA A 273 -6.14 -12.39 12.28
C ALA A 273 -6.75 -11.75 11.04
N ALA A 274 -7.16 -10.49 11.12
CA ALA A 274 -7.59 -9.71 9.98
C ALA A 274 -6.56 -8.62 9.67
N ILE A 275 -6.06 -8.60 8.45
CA ILE A 275 -5.12 -7.60 7.97
C ILE A 275 -5.84 -6.68 7.00
N ALA A 276 -5.91 -5.39 7.33
CA ALA A 276 -6.38 -4.38 6.40
C ALA A 276 -5.20 -3.69 5.74
N SER A 277 -5.27 -3.55 4.43
CA SER A 277 -4.33 -2.77 3.64
C SER A 277 -5.06 -1.81 2.71
N CYS A 278 -4.56 -0.59 2.59
CA CYS A 278 -5.00 0.32 1.54
C CYS A 278 -3.82 1.06 0.93
N ILE A 279 -3.98 1.43 -0.33
CA ILE A 279 -3.02 2.21 -1.09
C ILE A 279 -3.66 3.56 -1.36
N ALA A 280 -2.95 4.62 -0.99
CA ALA A 280 -3.41 5.98 -1.16
C ALA A 280 -2.31 6.87 -1.74
N THR A 281 -2.71 7.94 -2.41
CA THR A 281 -1.83 9.05 -2.78
C THR A 281 -2.09 10.20 -1.83
N ALA A 282 -1.06 10.62 -1.10
CA ALA A 282 -1.08 11.83 -0.28
C ALA A 282 -1.09 13.06 -1.19
N LEU A 283 -1.93 14.04 -0.86
CA LEU A 283 -2.13 15.26 -1.63
C LEU A 283 -1.83 16.49 -0.79
N ALA A 284 -1.18 17.47 -1.41
CA ALA A 284 -1.03 18.80 -0.83
C ALA A 284 -1.73 19.84 -1.70
N THR A 285 -2.24 20.90 -1.10
CA THR A 285 -2.79 22.05 -1.80
C THR A 285 -1.67 23.02 -2.20
N PHE A 286 -1.76 23.62 -3.38
CA PHE A 286 -0.92 24.73 -3.77
C PHE A 286 -1.80 25.94 -4.12
N GLY A 287 -1.36 27.12 -3.72
CA GLY A 287 -2.13 28.36 -3.85
C GLY A 287 -2.87 28.74 -2.57
N ASP A 288 -3.54 29.89 -2.60
CA ASP A 288 -4.29 30.39 -1.45
C ASP A 288 -5.45 29.42 -1.09
N LYS A 289 -5.51 29.02 0.18
CA LYS A 289 -6.58 28.20 0.76
C LYS A 289 -8.00 28.81 0.64
N SER A 290 -8.11 29.99 0.00
CA SER A 290 -9.37 30.71 -0.20
C SER A 290 -10.19 30.23 -1.40
N ALA A 291 -9.64 29.43 -2.28
CA ALA A 291 -10.42 28.80 -3.34
C ALA A 291 -11.28 27.68 -2.72
N SER A 292 -12.47 28.04 -2.25
CA SER A 292 -13.48 27.06 -1.84
C SER A 292 -13.61 26.03 -2.95
N SER A 293 -13.39 24.75 -2.63
CA SER A 293 -13.74 23.66 -3.56
C SER A 293 -15.16 23.89 -4.01
N ARG A 294 -15.38 24.22 -5.29
CA ARG A 294 -16.72 24.26 -5.84
C ARG A 294 -17.28 22.87 -5.63
N SER A 295 -18.25 22.77 -4.72
CA SER A 295 -19.00 21.54 -4.51
C SER A 295 -19.46 21.06 -5.88
N LEU A 296 -19.30 19.75 -6.13
CA LEU A 296 -19.88 19.09 -7.29
C LEU A 296 -21.32 19.56 -7.40
N VAL A 297 -21.68 20.18 -8.54
CA VAL A 297 -23.05 20.56 -8.83
C VAL A 297 -23.83 19.25 -8.91
N VAL A 298 -24.55 18.93 -7.86
CA VAL A 298 -25.48 17.81 -7.85
C VAL A 298 -26.65 18.23 -8.73
N LEU A 299 -26.70 17.72 -9.96
CA LEU A 299 -27.86 17.89 -10.83
C LEU A 299 -29.00 17.06 -10.23
N PRO A 300 -30.12 17.69 -9.80
CA PRO A 300 -31.25 16.93 -9.32
C PRO A 300 -31.85 16.14 -10.48
N LEU A 301 -31.94 14.82 -10.35
CA LEU A 301 -32.53 13.93 -11.36
C LEU A 301 -34.04 14.13 -11.58
N ASN A 302 -34.67 15.04 -10.84
CA ASN A 302 -36.10 15.23 -10.82
C ASN A 302 -36.61 16.37 -11.71
N GLY A 303 -35.81 16.84 -12.67
CA GLY A 303 -36.31 17.71 -13.76
C GLY A 303 -36.95 19.07 -13.37
N LYS A 304 -36.90 19.49 -12.10
CA LYS A 304 -37.33 20.83 -11.67
C LYS A 304 -36.11 21.69 -11.47
N GLY A 305 -35.67 22.36 -12.51
CA GLY A 305 -34.67 23.40 -12.43
C GLY A 305 -35.10 24.54 -11.49
N PRO A 306 -34.15 25.32 -10.94
CA PRO A 306 -34.46 26.48 -10.12
C PRO A 306 -35.25 27.50 -10.99
N ARG A 307 -36.31 28.03 -10.40
CA ARG A 307 -37.05 29.19 -10.96
C ARG A 307 -36.23 30.44 -10.72
#